data_53420ec8ef5a9cd517b5ba39e435a3f7
#
_entry.id   53420ec8ef5a9cd517b5ba39e435a3f7
#
_cell.length_a   1.000
_cell.length_b   1.000
_cell.length_c   1.000
_cell.angle_alpha   90.00
_cell.angle_beta   90.00
_cell.angle_gamma   90.00
#
_symmetry.space_group_name_H-M   'P 1'
#
loop_
_entity.id
_entity.type
_entity.pdbx_description
1 polymer ?
#
loop_
_entity_poly.entity_id
_entity_poly.type
_entity_poly.pdbx_seq_one_letter_code
_entity_poly.pdbx_strand_id
1 'polypeptide(L)'
;FFFKQKTAYEISACLVGSEMCIRDRKETEGKVDAGTWTSLANVYDKLRVPQQNTKSRFRIRAWQYAAAAVVLLMVVISGTFYYTKDMYSAVAMVEKFTPAGKMNVIELPDGSKVQTNSGTILLYPEVFKGDTRTVYLIGEANFKVKKNPEQPFIVKSTTMSVTALGTEFNVMAYPENEEIVATLIHGKIKVDCNSGKESYILTPGQQVPYLRNTSKSLLADANLEDVTAWQKGMFVFRGVSIKDIFLTLERRYAMTFQYNANLFNDDKYNFRFRENSSIKEVMDVMQEVVGGFDYKIEEDICYIKAIKKK
;
A
#
# COMPACT_ATOMS: atom_id res chain seq x y z
N PHE A 1 -1.55 -7.14 -46.74
CA PHE A 1 -1.19 -8.10 -47.83
C PHE A 1 -0.84 -9.42 -47.15
N PHE A 2 -1.78 -10.36 -47.18
CA PHE A 2 -1.56 -11.73 -46.70
C PHE A 2 -1.12 -12.58 -47.87
N PHE A 3 0.12 -13.03 -47.90
CA PHE A 3 0.56 -14.12 -48.77
C PHE A 3 0.21 -15.47 -48.11
N LYS A 4 -0.76 -16.16 -48.69
CA LYS A 4 -1.13 -17.52 -48.32
C LYS A 4 -0.12 -18.48 -48.95
N GLN A 5 0.77 -19.06 -48.17
CA GLN A 5 1.66 -20.15 -48.60
C GLN A 5 0.81 -21.38 -48.95
N LYS A 6 0.89 -21.83 -50.19
CA LYS A 6 0.29 -23.10 -50.63
C LYS A 6 1.09 -24.24 -50.00
N THR A 7 0.41 -25.18 -49.42
CA THR A 7 1.00 -26.37 -48.81
C THR A 7 1.50 -27.34 -49.89
N ALA A 8 2.54 -28.10 -49.57
CA ALA A 8 3.20 -29.07 -50.46
C ALA A 8 2.25 -30.11 -51.11
N TYR A 9 1.03 -30.25 -50.61
CA TYR A 9 0.00 -31.13 -51.16
C TYR A 9 -0.65 -30.59 -52.43
N GLU A 10 -0.72 -29.30 -52.65
CA GLU A 10 -1.32 -28.69 -53.85
C GLU A 10 -0.35 -28.69 -55.05
N ILE A 11 0.95 -28.87 -54.81
CA ILE A 11 1.96 -28.95 -55.87
C ILE A 11 2.02 -30.38 -56.45
N SER A 12 1.69 -31.41 -55.66
CA SER A 12 1.64 -32.81 -56.07
C SER A 12 0.48 -33.11 -57.01
N ALA A 13 -0.65 -32.39 -56.88
CA ALA A 13 -1.83 -32.61 -57.73
C ALA A 13 -1.71 -32.03 -59.14
N CYS A 14 -0.76 -31.14 -59.43
CA CYS A 14 -0.53 -30.58 -60.76
C CYS A 14 0.37 -31.42 -61.66
N LEU A 15 1.02 -32.49 -61.13
CA LEU A 15 1.94 -33.33 -61.89
C LEU A 15 1.33 -34.67 -62.34
N VAL A 16 0.07 -34.95 -62.05
CA VAL A 16 -0.62 -36.20 -62.40
C VAL A 16 -1.60 -36.04 -63.56
N GLY A 17 -1.60 -34.90 -64.22
CA GLY A 17 -2.55 -34.56 -65.34
C GLY A 17 -2.01 -34.58 -66.76
N SER A 18 -0.84 -35.14 -67.03
CA SER A 18 -0.43 -35.37 -68.42
C SER A 18 -0.40 -36.86 -68.71
N GLU A 19 -1.60 -37.42 -68.93
CA GLU A 19 -1.74 -38.66 -69.60
C GLU A 19 -1.29 -38.41 -71.07
N MET A 20 -0.05 -38.77 -71.38
CA MET A 20 0.38 -38.90 -72.72
C MET A 20 -0.08 -40.24 -73.22
N CYS A 21 -1.21 -40.24 -73.98
CA CYS A 21 -1.68 -41.38 -74.77
C CYS A 21 -0.59 -41.85 -75.66
N ILE A 22 0.05 -42.96 -75.31
CA ILE A 22 0.77 -43.76 -76.30
C ILE A 22 -0.21 -44.79 -76.79
N ARG A 23 -0.83 -44.43 -77.88
CA ARG A 23 -1.66 -45.33 -78.71
C ARG A 23 -0.78 -46.23 -79.52
N ASP A 24 -0.94 -47.53 -79.36
CA ASP A 24 -0.67 -48.63 -80.28
C ASP A 24 0.61 -48.59 -81.11
N ARG A 25 1.54 -49.40 -80.72
CA ARG A 25 2.33 -50.11 -81.72
C ARG A 25 2.38 -51.62 -81.37
N LYS A 26 1.88 -52.37 -82.37
CA LYS A 26 1.74 -53.79 -82.37
C LYS A 26 3.03 -54.53 -81.96
N GLU A 27 2.81 -55.62 -81.26
CA GLU A 27 3.75 -56.65 -80.97
C GLU A 27 4.71 -56.95 -82.16
N THR A 28 5.98 -56.77 -81.86
CA THR A 28 7.03 -57.58 -82.48
C THR A 28 7.79 -58.21 -81.32
N GLU A 29 7.58 -59.53 -81.22
CA GLU A 29 8.38 -60.38 -80.33
C GLU A 29 9.86 -60.27 -80.77
N GLY A 30 10.58 -59.42 -80.09
CA GLY A 30 12.04 -59.42 -80.11
C GLY A 30 12.51 -59.94 -78.76
N LYS A 31 13.05 -61.16 -78.72
CA LYS A 31 13.80 -61.67 -77.58
C LYS A 31 14.88 -60.65 -77.28
N VAL A 32 14.73 -59.94 -76.14
CA VAL A 32 15.79 -59.06 -75.68
C VAL A 32 16.89 -59.94 -75.08
N ASP A 33 18.05 -59.88 -75.73
CA ASP A 33 19.23 -60.67 -75.39
C ASP A 33 19.71 -60.33 -73.99
N ALA A 34 20.20 -61.31 -73.24
CA ALA A 34 20.68 -61.18 -71.87
C ALA A 34 21.75 -60.10 -71.70
N GLY A 35 22.46 -59.76 -72.77
CA GLY A 35 23.42 -58.66 -72.81
C GLY A 35 22.84 -57.30 -72.62
N THR A 36 21.56 -57.10 -73.05
CA THR A 36 20.87 -55.79 -72.93
C THR A 36 20.46 -55.50 -71.50
N TRP A 37 20.10 -56.51 -70.70
CA TRP A 37 19.78 -56.41 -69.28
C TRP A 37 20.99 -56.08 -68.45
N THR A 38 22.14 -56.67 -68.78
CA THR A 38 23.41 -56.36 -68.07
C THR A 38 23.90 -54.94 -68.41
N SER A 39 23.65 -54.45 -69.62
CA SER A 39 23.99 -53.07 -69.96
C SER A 39 23.10 -52.06 -69.30
N LEU A 40 21.79 -52.35 -69.12
CA LEU A 40 20.85 -51.51 -68.36
C LEU A 40 21.16 -51.51 -66.86
N ALA A 41 21.50 -52.65 -66.29
CA ALA A 41 21.89 -52.75 -64.88
C ALA A 41 23.15 -51.91 -64.59
N ASN A 42 24.15 -51.92 -65.50
CA ASN A 42 25.35 -51.09 -65.33
C ASN A 42 25.08 -49.61 -65.51
N VAL A 43 24.08 -49.19 -66.27
CA VAL A 43 23.67 -47.81 -66.38
C VAL A 43 22.93 -47.38 -65.21
N TYR A 44 22.05 -48.24 -64.63
CA TYR A 44 21.37 -47.97 -63.34
C TYR A 44 22.32 -47.84 -62.18
N ASP A 45 23.37 -48.66 -62.10
CA ASP A 45 24.38 -48.57 -61.05
C ASP A 45 25.26 -47.33 -61.18
N LYS A 46 25.55 -46.88 -62.39
CA LYS A 46 26.25 -45.59 -62.62
C LYS A 46 25.36 -44.34 -62.38
N LEU A 47 24.04 -44.48 -62.44
CA LEU A 47 23.08 -43.44 -62.09
C LEU A 47 22.71 -43.40 -60.61
N ARG A 48 23.19 -44.34 -59.80
CA ARG A 48 23.10 -44.24 -58.36
C ARG A 48 23.98 -43.08 -57.91
N VAL A 49 23.40 -41.90 -57.94
CA VAL A 49 23.95 -40.75 -57.19
C VAL A 49 24.14 -41.17 -55.75
N PRO A 50 25.35 -41.13 -55.21
CA PRO A 50 25.54 -41.47 -53.81
C PRO A 50 24.67 -40.50 -53.04
N GLN A 51 23.65 -41.00 -52.32
CA GLN A 51 22.96 -40.20 -51.33
C GLN A 51 24.01 -39.70 -50.32
N GLN A 52 24.53 -38.54 -50.58
CA GLN A 52 25.31 -37.84 -49.57
C GLN A 52 24.37 -37.64 -48.37
N ASN A 53 24.57 -38.50 -47.42
CA ASN A 53 23.94 -38.38 -46.10
C ASN A 53 24.48 -37.08 -45.45
N THR A 54 23.95 -35.94 -45.88
CA THR A 54 24.16 -34.66 -45.21
C THR A 54 23.45 -34.71 -43.87
N LYS A 55 23.87 -35.66 -43.00
CA LYS A 55 23.48 -35.71 -41.63
C LYS A 55 23.93 -34.44 -40.96
N SER A 56 23.09 -33.42 -41.12
CA SER A 56 22.67 -32.50 -40.09
C SER A 56 23.76 -32.00 -39.10
N ARG A 57 24.83 -31.38 -39.61
CA ARG A 57 25.56 -30.39 -38.79
C ARG A 57 24.64 -29.21 -38.41
N PHE A 58 23.56 -28.97 -39.15
CA PHE A 58 22.52 -27.98 -38.88
C PHE A 58 21.67 -28.37 -37.65
N ARG A 59 21.35 -29.64 -37.44
CA ARG A 59 20.57 -30.08 -36.26
C ARG A 59 21.30 -29.88 -34.94
N ILE A 60 22.59 -30.13 -34.91
CA ILE A 60 23.41 -29.98 -33.66
C ILE A 60 23.51 -28.50 -33.30
N ARG A 61 23.70 -27.60 -34.28
CA ARG A 61 23.70 -26.16 -34.00
C ARG A 61 22.34 -25.64 -33.54
N ALA A 62 21.24 -26.09 -34.12
CA ALA A 62 19.90 -25.72 -33.70
C ALA A 62 19.60 -26.15 -32.27
N TRP A 63 20.03 -27.33 -31.85
CA TRP A 63 19.92 -27.80 -30.45
C TRP A 63 20.79 -27.00 -29.49
N GLN A 64 21.96 -26.59 -29.89
CA GLN A 64 22.83 -25.72 -29.10
C GLN A 64 22.20 -24.34 -28.88
N TYR A 65 21.60 -23.72 -29.89
CA TYR A 65 20.86 -22.47 -29.76
C TYR A 65 19.60 -22.62 -28.91
N ALA A 66 18.86 -23.73 -29.04
CA ALA A 66 17.71 -24.01 -28.22
C ALA A 66 18.11 -24.20 -26.72
N ALA A 67 19.20 -24.94 -26.47
CA ALA A 67 19.73 -25.11 -25.11
C ALA A 67 20.20 -23.76 -24.50
N ALA A 68 20.90 -22.93 -25.29
CA ALA A 68 21.32 -21.61 -24.86
C ALA A 68 20.12 -20.68 -24.55
N ALA A 69 19.07 -20.74 -25.39
CA ALA A 69 17.84 -19.98 -25.14
C ALA A 69 17.13 -20.42 -23.86
N VAL A 70 17.06 -21.72 -23.57
CA VAL A 70 16.47 -22.25 -22.32
C VAL A 70 17.27 -21.79 -21.10
N VAL A 71 18.61 -21.85 -21.17
CA VAL A 71 19.47 -21.36 -20.08
C VAL A 71 19.28 -19.86 -19.85
N LEU A 72 19.24 -19.07 -20.91
CA LEU A 72 18.97 -17.63 -20.84
C LEU A 72 17.59 -17.34 -20.21
N LEU A 73 16.57 -18.09 -20.61
CA LEU A 73 15.22 -17.98 -20.04
C LEU A 73 15.20 -18.34 -18.56
N MET A 74 15.90 -19.40 -18.15
CA MET A 74 16.02 -19.76 -16.73
C MET A 74 16.77 -18.68 -15.92
N VAL A 75 17.81 -18.07 -16.48
CA VAL A 75 18.54 -16.97 -15.81
C VAL A 75 17.63 -15.74 -15.66
N VAL A 76 16.85 -15.39 -16.69
CA VAL A 76 15.90 -14.28 -16.62
C VAL A 76 14.78 -14.57 -15.60
N ILE A 77 14.18 -15.78 -15.63
CA ILE A 77 13.14 -16.17 -14.68
C ILE A 77 13.70 -16.21 -13.27
N SER A 78 14.89 -16.79 -13.06
CA SER A 78 15.54 -16.83 -11.77
C SER A 78 15.89 -15.43 -11.26
N GLY A 79 16.44 -14.57 -12.13
CA GLY A 79 16.73 -13.17 -11.81
C GLY A 79 15.48 -12.38 -11.44
N THR A 80 14.39 -12.49 -12.23
CA THR A 80 13.11 -11.85 -11.92
C THR A 80 12.50 -12.40 -10.63
N PHE A 81 12.59 -13.72 -10.40
CA PHE A 81 12.10 -14.34 -9.17
C PHE A 81 12.87 -13.86 -7.93
N TYR A 82 14.19 -13.79 -7.98
CA TYR A 82 15.00 -13.23 -6.89
C TYR A 82 14.71 -11.75 -6.66
N TYR A 83 14.61 -10.96 -7.72
CA TYR A 83 14.29 -9.54 -7.63
C TYR A 83 12.89 -9.29 -7.04
N THR A 84 11.87 -10.02 -7.50
CA THR A 84 10.51 -9.92 -6.97
C THR A 84 10.38 -10.45 -5.54
N LYS A 85 11.07 -11.56 -5.21
CA LYS A 85 11.04 -12.12 -3.85
C LYS A 85 11.54 -11.12 -2.81
N ASP A 86 12.59 -10.37 -3.11
CA ASP A 86 13.13 -9.35 -2.19
C ASP A 86 12.19 -8.14 -2.05
N MET A 87 11.52 -7.77 -3.15
CA MET A 87 10.56 -6.66 -3.19
C MET A 87 9.21 -6.99 -2.53
N TYR A 88 8.77 -8.26 -2.60
CA TYR A 88 7.51 -8.74 -2.01
C TYR A 88 7.70 -9.53 -0.71
N SER A 89 8.88 -9.55 -0.12
CA SER A 89 9.05 -10.11 1.23
C SER A 89 8.15 -9.35 2.18
N ALA A 90 7.08 -9.99 2.63
CA ALA A 90 6.17 -9.43 3.63
C ALA A 90 7.00 -9.06 4.86
N VAL A 91 7.19 -7.75 5.08
CA VAL A 91 7.84 -7.27 6.29
C VAL A 91 6.85 -7.43 7.43
N ALA A 92 7.26 -8.10 8.49
CA ALA A 92 6.45 -8.23 9.69
C ALA A 92 6.09 -6.84 10.22
N MET A 93 4.81 -6.65 10.54
CA MET A 93 4.31 -5.39 11.11
C MET A 93 4.29 -5.52 12.63
N VAL A 94 4.82 -4.51 13.29
CA VAL A 94 4.79 -4.35 14.75
C VAL A 94 3.60 -3.47 15.09
N GLU A 95 2.73 -3.97 15.97
CA GLU A 95 1.67 -3.19 16.58
C GLU A 95 2.06 -2.75 17.98
N LYS A 96 1.90 -1.45 18.26
CA LYS A 96 2.09 -0.86 19.59
C LYS A 96 0.80 -0.16 20.03
N PHE A 97 0.16 -0.73 21.03
CA PHE A 97 -1.01 -0.13 21.66
C PHE A 97 -0.58 0.63 22.94
N THR A 98 -1.10 1.84 23.08
CA THR A 98 -0.96 2.68 24.27
C THR A 98 -2.28 2.67 25.02
N PRO A 99 -2.35 2.04 26.21
CA PRO A 99 -3.59 1.94 26.97
C PRO A 99 -4.14 3.32 27.39
N ALA A 100 -5.42 3.36 27.70
CA ALA A 100 -6.04 4.54 28.31
C ALA A 100 -5.29 4.96 29.59
N GLY A 101 -5.21 6.24 29.83
CA GLY A 101 -4.48 6.83 30.98
C GLY A 101 -2.95 6.81 30.85
N LYS A 102 -2.39 6.30 29.78
CA LYS A 102 -0.93 6.19 29.59
C LYS A 102 -0.46 6.91 28.34
N MET A 103 0.82 7.23 28.33
CA MET A 103 1.57 7.71 27.16
C MET A 103 2.82 6.85 27.01
N ASN A 104 3.23 6.60 25.78
CA ASN A 104 4.43 5.84 25.48
C ASN A 104 5.37 6.61 24.56
N VAL A 105 6.67 6.34 24.67
CA VAL A 105 7.68 6.78 23.71
C VAL A 105 8.22 5.55 22.98
N ILE A 106 8.09 5.52 21.69
CA ILE A 106 8.47 4.41 20.81
C ILE A 106 9.62 4.89 19.93
N GLU A 107 10.72 4.16 19.91
CA GLU A 107 11.80 4.37 18.96
C GLU A 107 11.59 3.43 17.78
N LEU A 108 11.51 4.00 16.57
CA LEU A 108 11.31 3.27 15.32
C LEU A 108 12.65 2.73 14.77
N PRO A 109 12.61 1.75 13.84
CA PRO A 109 13.82 1.13 13.27
C PRO A 109 14.78 2.11 12.58
N ASP A 110 14.30 3.25 12.11
CA ASP A 110 15.12 4.32 11.49
C ASP A 110 15.73 5.29 12.51
N GLY A 111 15.42 5.11 13.80
CA GLY A 111 15.81 6.00 14.90
C GLY A 111 14.93 7.25 15.06
N SER A 112 13.78 7.30 14.36
CA SER A 112 12.73 8.29 14.63
C SER A 112 12.06 7.98 15.98
N LYS A 113 11.62 9.01 16.70
CA LYS A 113 10.92 8.87 17.99
C LYS A 113 9.46 9.26 17.84
N VAL A 114 8.58 8.43 18.35
CA VAL A 114 7.13 8.66 18.33
C VAL A 114 6.64 8.64 19.75
N GLN A 115 6.06 9.74 20.22
CA GLN A 115 5.34 9.79 21.49
C GLN A 115 3.86 9.59 21.19
N THR A 116 3.25 8.56 21.77
CA THR A 116 1.84 8.20 21.58
C THR A 116 1.01 8.57 22.77
N ASN A 117 -0.17 9.16 22.53
CA ASN A 117 -1.14 9.51 23.54
C ASN A 117 -2.06 8.31 23.90
N SER A 118 -2.87 8.46 24.94
CA SER A 118 -3.80 7.45 25.45
C SER A 118 -4.74 6.90 24.38
N GLY A 119 -4.98 5.59 24.34
CA GLY A 119 -5.85 4.94 23.40
C GLY A 119 -5.30 4.88 21.94
N THR A 120 -3.99 5.05 21.77
CA THR A 120 -3.36 5.09 20.44
C THR A 120 -2.83 3.73 20.01
N ILE A 121 -3.05 3.39 18.74
CA ILE A 121 -2.44 2.24 18.06
C ILE A 121 -1.49 2.78 17.00
N LEU A 122 -0.25 2.33 17.04
CA LEU A 122 0.76 2.61 16.03
C LEU A 122 1.21 1.29 15.39
N LEU A 123 1.07 1.16 14.05
CA LEU A 123 1.58 0.03 13.30
C LEU A 123 2.74 0.49 12.41
N TYR A 124 3.85 -0.23 12.46
CA TYR A 124 5.03 0.05 11.66
C TYR A 124 5.78 -1.25 11.32
N PRO A 125 6.54 -1.29 10.23
CA PRO A 125 7.32 -2.47 9.86
C PRO A 125 8.54 -2.63 10.79
N GLU A 126 8.96 -3.87 11.06
CA GLU A 126 10.19 -4.15 11.81
C GLU A 126 11.44 -3.53 11.15
N VAL A 127 11.41 -3.40 9.82
CA VAL A 127 12.45 -2.74 9.02
C VAL A 127 11.80 -1.96 7.89
N PHE A 128 12.19 -0.70 7.71
CA PHE A 128 11.74 0.08 6.56
C PHE A 128 12.48 -0.35 5.30
N LYS A 129 11.82 -1.17 4.46
CA LYS A 129 12.30 -1.58 3.14
C LYS A 129 11.66 -0.72 2.05
N GLY A 130 12.36 -0.57 0.91
CA GLY A 130 11.88 0.20 -0.25
C GLY A 130 12.06 1.71 -0.10
N ASP A 131 11.30 2.47 -0.89
CA ASP A 131 11.52 3.90 -1.11
C ASP A 131 10.87 4.81 -0.05
N THR A 132 10.10 4.25 0.90
CA THR A 132 9.39 5.04 1.92
C THR A 132 9.43 4.38 3.30
N ARG A 133 9.32 5.20 4.35
CA ARG A 133 9.13 4.80 5.75
C ARG A 133 7.68 5.01 6.14
N THR A 134 6.83 4.01 5.90
CA THR A 134 5.38 4.15 6.13
C THR A 134 4.98 3.55 7.47
N VAL A 135 4.20 4.32 8.26
CA VAL A 135 3.56 3.91 9.51
C VAL A 135 2.07 4.22 9.46
N TYR A 136 1.27 3.49 10.26
CA TYR A 136 -0.17 3.69 10.34
C TYR A 136 -0.54 4.10 11.76
N LEU A 137 -1.40 5.11 11.87
CA LEU A 137 -1.83 5.71 13.13
C LEU A 137 -3.35 5.65 13.28
N ILE A 138 -3.78 5.15 14.43
CA ILE A 138 -5.14 5.30 14.96
C ILE A 138 -4.98 5.90 16.35
N GLY A 139 -5.43 7.13 16.56
CA GLY A 139 -5.21 7.86 17.81
C GLY A 139 -4.39 9.14 17.63
N GLU A 140 -3.60 9.51 18.61
CA GLU A 140 -2.78 10.73 18.59
C GLU A 140 -1.31 10.43 18.89
N ALA A 141 -0.42 10.98 18.05
CA ALA A 141 1.01 10.86 18.26
C ALA A 141 1.79 12.11 17.79
N ASN A 142 2.86 12.41 18.51
CA ASN A 142 3.90 13.33 18.09
C ASN A 142 5.05 12.55 17.47
N PHE A 143 5.44 12.93 16.28
CA PHE A 143 6.49 12.30 15.49
C PHE A 143 7.71 13.23 15.42
N LYS A 144 8.84 12.76 15.92
CA LYS A 144 10.16 13.40 15.74
C LYS A 144 10.97 12.55 14.77
N VAL A 145 10.82 12.88 13.49
CA VAL A 145 11.33 12.07 12.38
C VAL A 145 12.80 12.38 12.11
N LYS A 146 13.62 11.33 12.06
CA LYS A 146 15.02 11.42 11.65
C LYS A 146 15.12 11.85 10.19
N LYS A 147 15.99 12.85 9.92
CA LYS A 147 16.17 13.41 8.58
C LYS A 147 16.71 12.35 7.61
N ASN A 148 15.95 12.07 6.56
CA ASN A 148 16.33 11.23 5.44
C ASN A 148 15.52 11.62 4.20
N PRO A 149 16.03 12.50 3.33
CA PRO A 149 15.35 12.96 2.13
C PRO A 149 15.16 11.87 1.06
N GLU A 150 16.03 10.85 1.03
CA GLU A 150 15.99 9.77 0.03
C GLU A 150 14.88 8.77 0.30
N GLN A 151 14.43 8.67 1.57
CA GLN A 151 13.37 7.76 1.99
C GLN A 151 12.33 8.51 2.83
N PRO A 152 11.34 9.16 2.21
CA PRO A 152 10.30 9.92 2.89
C PRO A 152 9.58 9.12 3.98
N PHE A 153 9.28 9.77 5.11
CA PHE A 153 8.50 9.21 6.20
C PHE A 153 7.01 9.54 5.98
N ILE A 154 6.15 8.53 6.01
CA ILE A 154 4.72 8.69 5.73
C ILE A 154 3.91 8.16 6.90
N VAL A 155 3.11 9.03 7.53
CA VAL A 155 2.09 8.64 8.50
C VAL A 155 0.76 8.53 7.77
N LYS A 156 0.14 7.37 7.80
CA LYS A 156 -1.19 7.13 7.23
C LYS A 156 -2.23 6.97 8.32
N SER A 157 -3.31 7.71 8.23
CA SER A 157 -4.55 7.51 8.97
C SER A 157 -5.69 7.18 8.00
N THR A 158 -6.94 7.10 8.46
CA THR A 158 -8.09 6.68 7.64
C THR A 158 -8.27 7.52 6.36
N THR A 159 -8.17 8.86 6.46
CA THR A 159 -8.46 9.79 5.35
C THR A 159 -7.36 10.82 5.12
N MET A 160 -6.31 10.79 5.94
CA MET A 160 -5.20 11.73 5.89
C MET A 160 -3.87 10.99 5.80
N SER A 161 -2.95 11.53 5.02
CA SER A 161 -1.58 11.07 4.92
C SER A 161 -0.62 12.25 5.10
N VAL A 162 0.37 12.10 5.96
CA VAL A 162 1.38 13.12 6.26
C VAL A 162 2.74 12.63 5.80
N THR A 163 3.39 13.38 4.92
CA THR A 163 4.73 13.06 4.40
C THR A 163 5.77 14.03 4.97
N ALA A 164 6.84 13.47 5.51
CA ALA A 164 7.91 14.20 6.20
C ALA A 164 9.31 13.72 5.74
N LEU A 165 10.30 14.62 5.72
CA LEU A 165 11.70 14.29 5.36
C LEU A 165 12.67 14.39 6.57
N GLY A 166 12.19 14.89 7.70
CA GLY A 166 13.00 15.13 8.91
C GLY A 166 12.44 16.32 9.68
N THR A 167 11.34 16.09 10.38
CA THR A 167 10.45 17.13 10.93
C THR A 167 9.90 16.67 12.26
N GLU A 168 9.37 17.63 13.03
CA GLU A 168 8.57 17.34 14.20
C GLU A 168 7.15 17.82 13.98
N PHE A 169 6.15 16.92 14.13
CA PHE A 169 4.74 17.19 13.87
C PHE A 169 3.84 16.29 14.73
N ASN A 170 2.62 16.77 15.00
CA ASN A 170 1.59 16.03 15.72
C ASN A 170 0.49 15.60 14.73
N VAL A 171 -0.05 14.39 14.92
CA VAL A 171 -1.24 13.92 14.20
C VAL A 171 -2.23 13.40 15.22
N MET A 172 -3.45 13.96 15.23
CA MET A 172 -4.60 13.50 15.99
C MET A 172 -5.61 12.88 15.03
N ALA A 173 -5.84 11.57 15.13
CA ALA A 173 -6.66 10.79 14.19
C ALA A 173 -7.47 9.71 14.93
N TYR A 174 -8.13 10.06 16.02
CA TYR A 174 -9.05 9.17 16.73
C TYR A 174 -10.30 8.92 15.87
N PRO A 175 -10.75 7.67 15.70
CA PRO A 175 -11.91 7.35 14.84
C PRO A 175 -13.21 8.01 15.29
N GLU A 176 -13.40 8.15 16.60
CA GLU A 176 -14.61 8.69 17.22
C GLU A 176 -14.68 10.23 17.23
N ASN A 177 -13.54 10.93 17.01
CA ASN A 177 -13.53 12.39 16.95
C ASN A 177 -14.12 12.90 15.63
N GLU A 178 -14.71 14.08 15.68
CA GLU A 178 -15.30 14.75 14.50
C GLU A 178 -14.26 15.15 13.46
N GLU A 179 -13.02 15.36 13.90
CA GLU A 179 -11.94 15.82 13.02
C GLU A 179 -10.65 15.01 13.17
N ILE A 180 -9.86 15.03 12.10
CA ILE A 180 -8.46 14.60 12.08
C ILE A 180 -7.62 15.85 11.90
N VAL A 181 -6.55 16.01 12.68
CA VAL A 181 -5.70 17.19 12.62
C VAL A 181 -4.24 16.80 12.48
N ALA A 182 -3.55 17.36 11.47
CA ALA A 182 -2.10 17.31 11.37
C ALA A 182 -1.53 18.70 11.63
N THR A 183 -0.60 18.83 12.58
CA THR A 183 0.01 20.10 12.99
C THR A 183 1.52 20.02 12.87
N LEU A 184 2.13 21.01 12.21
CA LEU A 184 3.57 21.09 12.09
C LEU A 184 4.19 21.90 13.23
N ILE A 185 5.15 21.29 13.94
CA ILE A 185 5.91 21.90 15.02
C ILE A 185 7.23 22.47 14.50
N HIS A 186 8.00 21.66 13.76
CA HIS A 186 9.30 22.07 13.20
C HIS A 186 9.56 21.41 11.84
N GLY A 187 10.16 22.18 10.91
CA GLY A 187 10.53 21.70 9.57
C GLY A 187 9.49 21.96 8.50
N LYS A 188 9.15 20.98 7.69
CA LYS A 188 8.16 21.06 6.60
C LYS A 188 7.50 19.70 6.40
N ILE A 189 6.18 19.68 6.29
CA ILE A 189 5.41 18.46 5.93
C ILE A 189 4.46 18.75 4.78
N LYS A 190 4.12 17.66 4.06
CA LYS A 190 3.02 17.64 3.11
C LYS A 190 1.88 16.83 3.72
N VAL A 191 0.68 17.39 3.72
CA VAL A 191 -0.55 16.75 4.21
C VAL A 191 -1.47 16.52 3.03
N ASP A 192 -1.81 15.28 2.77
CA ASP A 192 -2.74 14.87 1.74
C ASP A 192 -4.04 14.37 2.39
N CYS A 193 -5.19 14.94 2.02
CA CYS A 193 -6.52 14.59 2.48
C CYS A 193 -7.34 13.96 1.35
N ASN A 194 -8.39 13.21 1.70
CA ASN A 194 -9.31 12.62 0.72
C ASN A 194 -8.60 11.81 -0.38
N SER A 195 -7.66 10.95 -0.01
CA SER A 195 -6.85 10.16 -0.96
C SER A 195 -6.08 11.03 -1.96
N GLY A 196 -5.61 12.20 -1.51
CA GLY A 196 -4.79 13.11 -2.31
C GLY A 196 -5.55 14.12 -3.17
N LYS A 197 -6.88 14.22 -3.01
CA LYS A 197 -7.68 15.24 -3.70
C LYS A 197 -7.36 16.65 -3.21
N GLU A 198 -7.01 16.78 -1.93
CA GLU A 198 -6.60 18.03 -1.30
C GLU A 198 -5.20 17.85 -0.71
N SER A 199 -4.30 18.78 -0.98
CA SER A 199 -2.89 18.69 -0.59
C SER A 199 -2.38 20.03 -0.09
N TYR A 200 -1.72 20.01 1.08
CA TYR A 200 -1.21 21.19 1.76
C TYR A 200 0.27 21.00 2.11
N ILE A 201 1.05 22.07 1.97
CA ILE A 201 2.42 22.14 2.48
C ILE A 201 2.43 23.08 3.68
N LEU A 202 2.77 22.55 4.86
CA LEU A 202 2.76 23.31 6.11
C LEU A 202 4.14 23.88 6.43
N THR A 203 4.10 25.07 7.03
CA THR A 203 5.21 25.69 7.75
C THR A 203 4.96 25.61 9.27
N PRO A 204 5.99 25.75 10.14
CA PRO A 204 5.83 25.65 11.58
C PRO A 204 4.74 26.60 12.12
N GLY A 205 3.90 26.08 13.01
CA GLY A 205 2.73 26.78 13.55
C GLY A 205 1.47 26.68 12.71
N GLN A 206 1.49 25.90 11.62
CA GLN A 206 0.30 25.62 10.81
C GLN A 206 -0.25 24.21 11.07
N GLN A 207 -1.55 24.06 10.83
CA GLN A 207 -2.27 22.80 10.93
C GLN A 207 -3.30 22.64 9.80
N VAL A 208 -3.68 21.38 9.54
CA VAL A 208 -4.79 21.05 8.64
C VAL A 208 -5.80 20.20 9.42
N PRO A 209 -6.90 20.80 9.92
CA PRO A 209 -8.08 20.05 10.35
C PRO A 209 -8.83 19.53 9.14
N TYR A 210 -9.22 18.25 9.19
CA TYR A 210 -10.09 17.56 8.27
C TYR A 210 -11.38 17.17 8.98
N LEU A 211 -12.50 17.76 8.58
CA LEU A 211 -13.82 17.50 9.14
C LEU A 211 -14.46 16.27 8.48
N ARG A 212 -14.70 15.22 9.26
CA ARG A 212 -15.24 13.93 8.76
C ARG A 212 -16.64 14.06 8.17
N ASN A 213 -17.52 14.83 8.82
CA ASN A 213 -18.91 15.00 8.44
C ASN A 213 -19.09 15.71 7.09
N THR A 214 -18.22 16.65 6.75
CA THR A 214 -18.27 17.43 5.51
C THR A 214 -17.23 17.00 4.49
N SER A 215 -16.27 16.14 4.87
CA SER A 215 -15.12 15.75 4.08
C SER A 215 -14.30 16.94 3.56
N LYS A 216 -14.26 18.04 4.33
CA LYS A 216 -13.53 19.27 4.01
C LYS A 216 -12.30 19.42 4.87
N SER A 217 -11.23 19.93 4.29
CA SER A 217 -10.02 20.34 4.99
C SER A 217 -9.69 21.80 4.68
N LEU A 218 -8.95 22.43 5.57
CA LEU A 218 -8.47 23.80 5.39
C LEU A 218 -7.11 23.98 6.07
N LEU A 219 -6.31 24.90 5.58
CA LEU A 219 -5.08 25.33 6.22
C LEU A 219 -5.42 26.38 7.30
N ALA A 220 -4.94 26.17 8.52
CA ALA A 220 -5.18 27.07 9.65
C ALA A 220 -3.91 27.25 10.49
N ASP A 221 -3.86 28.31 11.29
CA ASP A 221 -2.82 28.49 12.30
C ASP A 221 -3.09 27.61 13.52
N ALA A 222 -2.02 27.16 14.18
CA ALA A 222 -2.05 26.32 15.35
C ALA A 222 -1.37 26.99 16.55
N ASN A 223 -1.97 26.84 17.72
CA ASN A 223 -1.26 27.15 18.98
C ASN A 223 -0.42 25.93 19.39
N LEU A 224 0.89 25.97 19.13
CA LEU A 224 1.79 24.85 19.39
C LEU A 224 1.87 24.50 20.88
N GLU A 225 1.68 25.44 21.79
CA GLU A 225 1.66 25.17 23.25
C GLU A 225 0.46 24.28 23.61
N ASP A 226 -0.70 24.53 23.03
CA ASP A 226 -1.90 23.73 23.29
C ASP A 226 -1.80 22.34 22.62
N VAL A 227 -1.31 22.29 21.35
CA VAL A 227 -1.14 21.03 20.60
C VAL A 227 -0.16 20.09 21.31
N THR A 228 0.86 20.61 21.96
CA THR A 228 1.88 19.81 22.67
C THR A 228 1.62 19.65 24.17
N ALA A 229 0.56 20.26 24.69
CA ALA A 229 0.23 20.25 26.13
C ALA A 229 0.06 18.82 26.67
N TRP A 230 -0.54 17.91 25.89
CA TRP A 230 -0.76 16.54 26.27
C TRP A 230 0.54 15.77 26.56
N GLN A 231 1.64 16.12 25.90
CA GLN A 231 2.97 15.51 26.12
C GLN A 231 3.49 15.78 27.55
N LYS A 232 2.99 16.84 28.19
CA LYS A 232 3.26 17.23 29.57
C LYS A 232 2.12 16.82 30.51
N GLY A 233 1.22 15.95 30.04
CA GLY A 233 0.05 15.50 30.79
C GLY A 233 -1.08 16.53 30.96
N MET A 234 -0.93 17.75 30.45
CA MET A 234 -1.98 18.76 30.44
C MET A 234 -2.96 18.49 29.30
N PHE A 235 -4.20 18.93 29.43
CA PHE A 235 -5.17 18.88 28.34
C PHE A 235 -5.85 20.24 28.17
N VAL A 236 -5.92 20.66 26.92
CA VAL A 236 -6.43 21.96 26.51
C VAL A 236 -7.49 21.74 25.46
N PHE A 237 -8.66 22.30 25.69
CA PHE A 237 -9.78 22.31 24.76
C PHE A 237 -10.02 23.72 24.30
N ARG A 238 -10.09 23.95 22.97
CA ARG A 238 -10.43 25.24 22.38
C ARG A 238 -11.51 25.08 21.33
N GLY A 239 -12.70 25.58 21.62
CA GLY A 239 -13.82 25.46 20.71
C GLY A 239 -14.24 24.01 20.46
N VAL A 240 -14.19 23.15 21.48
CA VAL A 240 -14.44 21.71 21.39
C VAL A 240 -15.83 21.39 21.91
N SER A 241 -16.53 20.46 21.25
CA SER A 241 -17.84 20.00 21.70
C SER A 241 -17.74 19.21 23.03
N ILE A 242 -18.80 19.20 23.82
CA ILE A 242 -18.84 18.41 25.05
C ILE A 242 -18.60 16.92 24.76
N LYS A 243 -19.13 16.42 23.67
CA LYS A 243 -18.93 15.04 23.23
C LYS A 243 -17.45 14.70 23.03
N ASP A 244 -16.70 15.53 22.31
CA ASP A 244 -15.27 15.31 22.07
C ASP A 244 -14.44 15.50 23.35
N ILE A 245 -14.89 16.38 24.25
CA ILE A 245 -14.30 16.53 25.58
C ILE A 245 -14.46 15.23 26.36
N PHE A 246 -15.68 14.66 26.44
CA PHE A 246 -15.90 13.38 27.14
C PHE A 246 -15.09 12.25 26.53
N LEU A 247 -15.04 12.11 25.20
CA LEU A 247 -14.20 11.11 24.52
C LEU A 247 -12.71 11.25 24.91
N THR A 248 -12.22 12.48 25.07
CA THR A 248 -10.85 12.72 25.52
C THR A 248 -10.67 12.35 26.99
N LEU A 249 -11.64 12.65 27.85
CA LEU A 249 -11.62 12.27 29.27
C LEU A 249 -11.73 10.75 29.48
N GLU A 250 -12.53 10.04 28.66
CA GLU A 250 -12.59 8.58 28.64
C GLU A 250 -11.22 7.96 28.41
N ARG A 251 -10.52 8.44 27.38
CA ARG A 251 -9.15 7.98 27.08
C ARG A 251 -8.16 8.35 28.17
N ARG A 252 -8.30 9.53 28.75
CA ARG A 252 -7.35 10.05 29.76
C ARG A 252 -7.47 9.36 31.10
N TYR A 253 -8.70 9.10 31.55
CA TYR A 253 -8.99 8.57 32.90
C TYR A 253 -9.36 7.08 32.86
N ALA A 254 -9.34 6.45 31.70
CA ALA A 254 -9.74 5.04 31.47
C ALA A 254 -11.15 4.75 32.04
N MET A 255 -12.11 5.62 31.74
CA MET A 255 -13.48 5.54 32.24
C MET A 255 -14.50 5.73 31.12
N THR A 256 -15.76 5.43 31.38
CA THR A 256 -16.87 5.58 30.43
C THR A 256 -17.83 6.67 30.92
N PHE A 257 -18.26 7.56 30.00
CA PHE A 257 -19.30 8.52 30.25
C PHE A 257 -20.65 8.04 29.74
N GLN A 258 -21.63 7.93 30.65
CA GLN A 258 -22.99 7.57 30.28
C GLN A 258 -23.90 8.80 30.40
N TYR A 259 -24.37 9.28 29.27
CA TYR A 259 -25.25 10.46 29.17
C TYR A 259 -26.25 10.35 28.03
N ASN A 260 -27.33 11.12 28.12
CA ASN A 260 -28.24 11.27 26.99
C ASN A 260 -27.62 12.28 25.99
N ALA A 261 -27.41 11.89 24.75
CA ALA A 261 -26.81 12.72 23.72
C ALA A 261 -27.55 14.07 23.52
N ASN A 262 -28.87 14.10 23.74
CA ASN A 262 -29.68 15.32 23.63
C ASN A 262 -29.56 16.26 24.85
N LEU A 263 -28.73 15.92 25.84
CA LEU A 263 -28.53 16.73 27.03
C LEU A 263 -27.72 17.99 26.72
N PHE A 264 -26.82 17.89 25.76
CA PHE A 264 -25.91 18.97 25.39
C PHE A 264 -26.21 19.48 23.98
N ASN A 265 -26.18 20.80 23.83
CA ASN A 265 -26.25 21.45 22.51
C ASN A 265 -24.91 21.30 21.78
N ASP A 266 -24.89 21.77 20.52
CA ASP A 266 -23.64 21.84 19.73
C ASP A 266 -22.71 22.99 20.15
N ASP A 267 -22.87 23.48 21.40
CA ASP A 267 -22.03 24.51 21.97
C ASP A 267 -20.58 24.03 22.09
N LYS A 268 -19.67 24.98 21.87
CA LYS A 268 -18.23 24.72 21.94
C LYS A 268 -17.64 25.41 23.15
N TYR A 269 -16.76 24.69 23.84
CA TYR A 269 -16.20 25.11 25.12
C TYR A 269 -14.69 25.22 25.07
N ASN A 270 -14.14 26.03 25.98
CA ASN A 270 -12.71 26.20 26.21
C ASN A 270 -12.37 25.78 27.63
N PHE A 271 -11.49 24.80 27.78
CA PHE A 271 -11.00 24.37 29.07
C PHE A 271 -9.49 24.16 29.02
N ARG A 272 -8.85 24.36 30.20
CA ARG A 272 -7.45 24.01 30.39
C ARG A 272 -7.28 23.34 31.75
N PHE A 273 -6.83 22.08 31.75
CA PHE A 273 -6.61 21.30 32.94
C PHE A 273 -5.15 20.94 33.10
N ARG A 274 -4.70 20.86 34.38
CA ARG A 274 -3.33 20.49 34.73
C ARG A 274 -3.14 18.98 34.62
N GLU A 275 -1.89 18.54 34.55
CA GLU A 275 -1.50 17.14 34.54
C GLU A 275 -2.14 16.31 35.65
N ASN A 276 -2.14 16.83 36.86
CA ASN A 276 -2.58 16.13 38.06
C ASN A 276 -4.05 16.39 38.44
N SER A 277 -4.82 17.02 37.56
CA SER A 277 -6.26 17.24 37.84
C SER A 277 -6.97 15.89 37.91
N SER A 278 -7.66 15.67 39.01
CA SER A 278 -8.53 14.49 39.19
C SER A 278 -9.77 14.60 38.30
N ILE A 279 -10.35 13.47 37.94
CA ILE A 279 -11.61 13.48 37.17
C ILE A 279 -12.72 14.25 37.89
N LYS A 280 -12.76 14.18 39.21
CA LYS A 280 -13.73 14.93 39.99
C LYS A 280 -13.56 16.44 39.85
N GLU A 281 -12.32 16.95 39.99
CA GLU A 281 -12.03 18.39 39.78
C GLU A 281 -12.39 18.83 38.33
N VAL A 282 -12.12 18.00 37.34
CA VAL A 282 -12.48 18.29 35.94
C VAL A 282 -14.00 18.37 35.79
N MET A 283 -14.73 17.41 36.34
CA MET A 283 -16.20 17.38 36.28
C MET A 283 -16.87 18.49 37.05
N ASP A 284 -16.33 18.86 38.23
CA ASP A 284 -16.81 19.99 39.02
C ASP A 284 -16.72 21.31 38.24
N VAL A 285 -15.57 21.56 37.58
CA VAL A 285 -15.36 22.74 36.70
C VAL A 285 -16.29 22.69 35.46
N MET A 286 -16.42 21.53 34.83
CA MET A 286 -17.32 21.38 33.70
C MET A 286 -18.79 21.61 34.08
N GLN A 287 -19.23 21.12 35.24
CA GLN A 287 -20.58 21.34 35.76
C GLN A 287 -20.85 22.84 36.02
N GLU A 288 -19.87 23.55 36.54
CA GLU A 288 -19.98 25.00 36.80
C GLU A 288 -20.08 25.81 35.48
N VAL A 289 -19.25 25.47 34.48
CA VAL A 289 -19.14 26.26 33.23
C VAL A 289 -20.25 25.91 32.24
N VAL A 290 -20.55 24.62 32.05
CA VAL A 290 -21.55 24.14 31.10
C VAL A 290 -22.95 24.29 31.68
N GLY A 291 -23.11 23.92 32.95
CA GLY A 291 -24.40 23.94 33.67
C GLY A 291 -25.40 22.90 33.12
N GLY A 292 -26.57 22.86 33.74
CA GLY A 292 -27.69 22.04 33.26
C GLY A 292 -27.57 20.54 33.48
N PHE A 293 -26.49 20.06 34.05
CA PHE A 293 -26.29 18.63 34.37
C PHE A 293 -25.75 18.41 35.75
N ASP A 294 -26.00 17.21 36.26
CA ASP A 294 -25.38 16.67 37.49
C ASP A 294 -24.63 15.38 37.11
N TYR A 295 -23.62 15.01 37.90
CA TYR A 295 -22.83 13.81 37.60
C TYR A 295 -22.60 12.95 38.84
N LYS A 296 -22.43 11.67 38.66
CA LYS A 296 -22.05 10.70 39.68
C LYS A 296 -21.00 9.74 39.11
N ILE A 297 -19.88 9.60 39.81
CA ILE A 297 -18.82 8.66 39.45
C ILE A 297 -18.99 7.41 40.32
N GLU A 298 -19.12 6.24 39.65
CA GLU A 298 -19.14 4.92 40.29
C GLU A 298 -18.12 4.05 39.57
N GLU A 299 -17.07 3.63 40.28
CA GLU A 299 -15.92 2.90 39.68
C GLU A 299 -15.36 3.62 38.45
N ASP A 300 -15.47 3.00 37.27
CA ASP A 300 -14.95 3.51 35.99
C ASP A 300 -16.05 4.18 35.14
N ILE A 301 -17.24 4.44 35.73
CA ILE A 301 -18.37 5.01 34.98
C ILE A 301 -18.76 6.36 35.58
N CYS A 302 -18.86 7.37 34.74
CA CYS A 302 -19.40 8.67 35.04
C CYS A 302 -20.82 8.81 34.48
N TYR A 303 -21.83 8.77 35.33
CA TYR A 303 -23.23 8.96 34.99
C TYR A 303 -23.56 10.44 34.96
N ILE A 304 -24.10 10.93 33.85
CA ILE A 304 -24.50 12.34 33.70
C ILE A 304 -26.00 12.43 33.49
N LYS A 305 -26.67 13.27 34.24
CA LYS A 305 -28.12 13.47 34.21
C LYS A 305 -28.48 14.95 34.12
N ALA A 306 -29.57 15.26 33.40
CA ALA A 306 -30.09 16.62 33.37
C ALA A 306 -30.53 17.06 34.77
N ILE A 307 -30.18 18.28 35.16
CA ILE A 307 -30.78 18.91 36.31
C ILE A 307 -32.22 19.29 35.96
N LYS A 308 -33.21 18.73 36.66
CA LYS A 308 -34.60 19.17 36.52
C LYS A 308 -34.68 20.63 37.01
N LYS A 309 -34.92 21.57 36.07
CA LYS A 309 -35.32 22.94 36.50
C LYS A 309 -36.55 22.80 37.39
N LYS A 310 -36.40 23.22 38.63
CA LYS A 310 -37.55 23.40 39.56
C LYS A 310 -38.43 24.55 39.09
#